data_c8cc7d17783102ffd0cf51b949c57e83
#
_entry.id   c8cc7d17783102ffd0cf51b949c57e83
#
_cell.length_a   1.000
_cell.length_b   1.000
_cell.length_c   1.000
_cell.angle_alpha   90.00
_cell.angle_beta   90.00
_cell.angle_gamma   90.00
#
_symmetry.space_group_name_H-M   'P 1'
#
loop_
_entity.id
_entity.type
_entity.pdbx_description
1 polymer ?
#
loop_
_entity_poly.entity_id
_entity_poly.type
_entity_poly.pdbx_seq_one_letter_code
_entity_poly.pdbx_strand_id
1 'polypeptide(L)' 'MSDKLIGASWRKSSRSNAQDKCVEVAFCRDGDVAVRDTKDAGQGPVMFFTPGEWDAFVAGVELGEFRRPPRPRAAQ' A
#
# COMPACT_ATOMS: atom_id res chain seq x y z
N MET A 1 -20.24 2.13 -7.01
CA MET A 1 -19.89 1.99 -5.62
C MET A 1 -19.52 0.56 -5.28
N SER A 2 -18.43 0.40 -4.65
CA SER A 2 -17.91 -0.92 -4.39
C SER A 2 -18.19 -1.35 -2.97
N ASP A 3 -18.66 -2.57 -2.79
CA ASP A 3 -18.84 -3.12 -1.46
C ASP A 3 -17.54 -3.68 -0.89
N LYS A 4 -16.48 -3.70 -1.67
CA LYS A 4 -15.24 -4.30 -1.25
C LYS A 4 -14.68 -3.68 0.01
N LEU A 5 -14.89 -2.39 0.21
CA LEU A 5 -14.32 -1.68 1.33
C LEU A 5 -15.20 -1.64 2.57
N ILE A 6 -16.38 -2.24 2.51
CA ILE A 6 -17.26 -2.25 3.67
C ILE A 6 -16.58 -3.06 4.78
N GLY A 7 -16.42 -2.45 5.92
CA GLY A 7 -15.79 -3.10 7.07
C GLY A 7 -14.28 -3.19 7.00
N ALA A 8 -13.68 -2.64 5.96
CA ALA A 8 -12.23 -2.68 5.84
C ALA A 8 -11.57 -1.74 6.83
N SER A 9 -10.46 -2.16 7.39
CA SER A 9 -9.65 -1.31 8.26
C SER A 9 -8.35 -1.02 7.55
N TRP A 10 -8.04 0.24 7.44
CA TRP A 10 -6.81 0.67 6.79
C TRP A 10 -5.66 0.70 7.79
N ARG A 11 -4.51 0.23 7.37
CA ARG A 11 -3.33 0.23 8.21
C ARG A 11 -2.13 0.74 7.42
N LYS A 12 -1.19 1.32 8.10
CA LYS A 12 0.07 1.73 7.49
C LYS A 12 1.22 1.11 8.25
N SER A 13 2.38 1.17 7.63
CA SER A 13 3.58 0.66 8.26
C SER A 13 3.82 1.39 9.58
N SER A 14 4.26 0.65 10.59
CA SER A 14 4.65 1.26 11.86
C SER A 14 5.86 2.17 11.70
N ARG A 15 6.55 2.09 10.56
CA ARG A 15 7.68 2.95 10.28
C ARG A 15 7.27 4.26 9.63
N SER A 16 5.99 4.43 9.31
CA SER A 16 5.51 5.72 8.82
C SER A 16 5.56 6.72 9.95
N ASN A 17 6.06 7.90 9.67
CA ASN A 17 6.03 8.90 10.71
C ASN A 17 4.75 9.72 10.57
N ALA A 18 4.64 10.77 11.32
CA ALA A 18 3.38 11.50 11.41
C ALA A 18 3.07 12.34 10.19
N GLN A 19 3.96 12.41 9.26
CA GLN A 19 3.70 13.18 8.06
C GLN A 19 2.71 12.44 7.20
N ASP A 20 2.14 13.09 6.27
CA ASP A 20 1.05 12.52 5.54
C ASP A 20 1.43 11.85 4.26
N LYS A 21 2.61 11.37 4.12
CA LYS A 21 3.00 10.67 2.90
C LYS A 21 3.13 9.20 3.20
N CYS A 22 2.03 8.57 3.41
CA CYS A 22 1.98 7.17 3.80
C CYS A 22 1.20 6.36 2.80
N VAL A 23 1.52 5.08 2.75
CA VAL A 23 0.75 4.11 1.99
C VAL A 23 -0.10 3.34 2.97
N GLU A 24 -1.36 3.18 2.68
CA GLU A 24 -2.27 2.41 3.52
C GLU A 24 -2.75 1.19 2.79
N VAL A 25 -2.97 0.13 3.54
CA VAL A 25 -3.41 -1.16 3.04
C VAL A 25 -4.62 -1.60 3.82
N ALA A 26 -5.61 -2.14 3.14
CA ALA A 26 -6.77 -2.72 3.79
C ALA A 26 -7.04 -4.09 3.18
N PHE A 27 -7.40 -5.04 4.01
CA PHE A 27 -7.74 -6.38 3.56
C PHE A 27 -9.25 -6.46 3.42
N CYS A 28 -9.70 -6.73 2.21
CA CYS A 28 -11.12 -6.74 1.90
C CYS A 28 -11.73 -8.08 2.28
N ARG A 29 -13.04 -8.08 2.50
CA ARG A 29 -13.71 -9.31 2.91
C ARG A 29 -13.69 -10.37 1.82
N ASP A 30 -13.55 -10.00 0.56
CA ASP A 30 -13.49 -10.97 -0.51
C ASP A 30 -12.09 -11.50 -0.75
N GLY A 31 -11.12 -11.09 0.06
CA GLY A 31 -9.74 -11.54 -0.04
C GLY A 31 -8.84 -10.61 -0.82
N ASP A 32 -9.39 -9.68 -1.54
CA ASP A 32 -8.56 -8.71 -2.26
C ASP A 32 -7.89 -7.77 -1.27
N VAL A 33 -6.85 -7.11 -1.74
CA VAL A 33 -6.11 -6.16 -0.93
C VAL A 33 -6.20 -4.79 -1.59
N ALA A 34 -6.58 -3.80 -0.81
CA ALA A 34 -6.70 -2.43 -1.28
C ALA A 34 -5.50 -1.63 -0.82
N VAL A 35 -4.98 -0.79 -1.70
CA VAL A 35 -3.81 0.04 -1.41
C VAL A 35 -4.13 1.47 -1.84
N ARG A 36 -3.77 2.42 -1.01
CA ARG A 36 -3.94 3.82 -1.36
C ARG A 36 -2.84 4.67 -0.73
N ASP A 37 -2.66 5.84 -1.31
CA ASP A 37 -1.77 6.86 -0.77
C ASP A 37 -2.62 7.77 0.11
N THR A 38 -2.10 8.20 1.23
CA THR A 38 -2.86 9.07 2.13
C THR A 38 -2.75 10.55 1.76
N LYS A 39 -1.97 10.85 0.75
CA LYS A 39 -1.66 12.22 0.39
C LYS A 39 -2.90 13.08 0.15
N ASP A 40 -3.97 12.51 -0.36
CA ASP A 40 -5.19 13.23 -0.62
C ASP A 40 -6.25 12.99 0.44
N ALA A 41 -5.83 12.76 1.65
CA ALA A 41 -6.72 12.55 2.79
C ALA A 41 -7.75 11.44 2.52
N GLY A 42 -7.31 10.41 1.85
CA GLY A 42 -8.18 9.28 1.55
C GLY A 42 -9.10 9.50 0.37
N GLN A 43 -8.97 10.63 -0.31
CA GLN A 43 -9.80 10.94 -1.47
C GLN A 43 -9.20 10.45 -2.77
N GLY A 44 -7.97 10.01 -2.75
CA GLY A 44 -7.30 9.58 -3.96
C GLY A 44 -7.74 8.20 -4.39
N PRO A 45 -7.19 7.72 -5.50
CA PRO A 45 -7.58 6.42 -6.02
C PRO A 45 -7.17 5.27 -5.11
N VAL A 46 -7.94 4.21 -5.18
CA VAL A 46 -7.66 2.98 -4.45
C VAL A 46 -7.39 1.91 -5.49
N MET A 47 -6.31 1.18 -5.32
CA MET A 47 -5.97 0.07 -6.20
C MET A 47 -6.29 -1.23 -5.49
N PHE A 48 -6.78 -2.20 -6.25
CA PHE A 48 -7.12 -3.50 -5.69
C PHE A 48 -6.25 -4.57 -6.31
N PHE A 49 -5.79 -5.50 -5.49
CA PHE A 49 -4.96 -6.60 -5.92
C PHE A 49 -5.57 -7.91 -5.44
N THR A 50 -5.42 -8.95 -6.25
CA THR A 50 -5.89 -10.28 -5.84
C THR A 50 -4.98 -10.83 -4.74
N PRO A 51 -5.45 -11.84 -3.99
CA PRO A 51 -4.61 -12.45 -2.98
C PRO A 51 -3.28 -12.98 -3.56
N GLY A 52 -3.32 -13.59 -4.72
CA GLY A 52 -2.10 -14.11 -5.33
C GLY A 52 -1.11 -13.01 -5.70
N GLU A 53 -1.64 -11.91 -6.27
CA GLU A 53 -0.78 -10.78 -6.59
C GLU A 53 -0.14 -10.20 -5.35
N TRP A 54 -0.93 -10.08 -4.31
CA TRP A 54 -0.43 -9.50 -3.06
C TRP A 54 0.62 -10.39 -2.41
N ASP A 55 0.35 -11.71 -2.37
CA ASP A 55 1.30 -12.63 -1.76
C ASP A 55 2.64 -12.62 -2.50
N ALA A 56 2.60 -12.56 -3.82
CA ALA A 56 3.84 -12.49 -4.60
C ALA A 56 4.59 -11.20 -4.31
N PHE A 57 3.85 -10.10 -4.21
CA PHE A 57 4.47 -8.82 -3.91
C PHE A 57 5.13 -8.84 -2.53
N VAL A 58 4.45 -9.36 -1.54
CA VAL A 58 4.99 -9.41 -0.18
C VAL A 58 6.23 -10.30 -0.14
N ALA A 59 6.19 -11.43 -0.84
CA ALA A 59 7.37 -12.28 -0.89
C ALA A 59 8.56 -11.56 -1.51
N GLY A 60 8.32 -10.79 -2.56
CA GLY A 60 9.39 -10.01 -3.18
C GLY A 60 9.92 -8.93 -2.25
N VAL A 61 9.03 -8.28 -1.51
CA VAL A 61 9.46 -7.29 -0.53
C VAL A 61 10.36 -7.94 0.52
N GLU A 62 9.99 -9.12 0.99
CA GLU A 62 10.78 -9.80 2.00
C GLU A 62 12.15 -10.21 1.50
N LEU A 63 12.25 -10.45 0.20
CA LEU A 63 13.53 -10.77 -0.41
C LEU A 63 14.35 -9.54 -0.78
N GLY A 64 13.83 -8.36 -0.50
CA GLY A 64 14.53 -7.11 -0.80
C GLY A 64 14.47 -6.68 -2.25
N GLU A 65 13.61 -7.29 -3.04
CA GLU A 65 13.57 -7.03 -4.49
C GLU A 65 13.03 -5.65 -4.83
N PHE A 66 12.27 -5.06 -3.93
CA PHE A 66 11.63 -3.77 -4.20
C PHE A 66 12.19 -2.63 -3.36
N ARG A 67 13.38 -2.81 -2.85
CA ARG A 67 14.03 -1.72 -2.18
C ARG A 67 14.46 -0.69 -3.20
N ARG A 68 14.26 0.58 -2.87
CA ARG A 68 14.70 1.62 -3.78
C ARG A 68 16.22 1.60 -3.88
N PRO A 69 16.75 1.73 -5.08
CA PRO A 69 18.21 1.87 -5.20
C PRO A 69 18.66 3.15 -4.49
N PRO A 70 19.87 3.19 -3.98
CA PRO A 70 20.39 4.43 -3.43
C PRO A 70 20.38 5.49 -4.51
N ARG A 71 19.88 6.67 -4.18
CA ARG A 71 19.81 7.74 -5.15
C ARG A 71 20.93 8.70 -4.93
N PRO A 72 21.74 8.99 -5.98
CA PRO A 72 22.72 10.05 -5.86
C PRO A 72 21.98 11.34 -5.65
N ARG A 73 22.41 12.13 -4.66
CA ARG A 73 21.71 13.33 -4.41
C ARG A 73 21.82 14.32 -5.55
N ALA A 74 22.87 14.23 -6.30
CA ALA A 74 23.04 15.12 -7.44
C ALA A 74 22.11 14.77 -8.58
N ALA A 75 21.43 13.65 -8.53
CA ALA A 75 20.52 13.29 -9.59
C ALA A 75 19.22 14.04 -9.53
N GLN A 76 19.05 14.88 -8.60
CA GLN A 76 17.80 15.62 -8.44
C GLN A 76 17.58 16.65 -9.50
#